data_43ecfd30df170a484b703b43e7835668
#
_entry.id   43ecfd30df170a484b703b43e7835668
#
_cell.length_a   1.000
_cell.length_b   1.000
_cell.length_c   1.000
_cell.angle_alpha   90.00
_cell.angle_beta   90.00
_cell.angle_gamma   90.00
#
_symmetry.space_group_name_H-M   'P 1'
#
loop_
_entity.id
_entity.type
_entity.pdbx_description
1 polymer ?
#
loop_
_entity_poly.entity_id
_entity_poly.type
_entity_poly.pdbx_seq_one_letter_code
_entity_poly.pdbx_strand_id
1 'polypeptide(L)'
;ALVPPDKAVDYISEPVMGGFISGVCCEIILMQVPKLLGSATGTGELFELLGHVFDAAKVINWPTAALGFGTLAILLIAPRKWPKVPWVLVMMVLGGLLGAFAPLDDWGVALLAAVPRGLPKVVLPDLTALPFTKALVATLPVAAVILAETLLASSGTAQKNGYRLNG
;
A
#
# COMPACT_ATOMS: atom_id res chain seq x y z
N ALA A 1 -27.81 20.26 -13.89
CA ALA A 1 -28.15 18.87 -13.58
C ALA A 1 -26.83 18.13 -13.38
N LEU A 2 -26.50 17.81 -12.15
CA LEU A 2 -25.35 16.95 -11.83
C LEU A 2 -25.67 15.54 -12.33
N VAL A 3 -24.73 14.97 -13.06
CA VAL A 3 -24.85 13.58 -13.55
C VAL A 3 -24.95 12.67 -12.32
N PRO A 4 -26.00 11.85 -12.18
CA PRO A 4 -26.10 10.95 -11.04
C PRO A 4 -24.91 9.97 -11.04
N PRO A 5 -24.36 9.64 -9.85
CA PRO A 5 -23.14 8.86 -9.74
C PRO A 5 -23.24 7.44 -10.35
N ASP A 6 -24.43 6.88 -10.41
CA ASP A 6 -24.74 5.61 -11.07
C ASP A 6 -24.47 5.65 -12.59
N LYS A 7 -24.72 6.79 -13.24
CA LYS A 7 -24.42 6.97 -14.67
C LYS A 7 -22.94 7.26 -14.95
N ALA A 8 -22.21 7.83 -14.01
CA ALA A 8 -20.77 8.06 -14.17
C ALA A 8 -19.99 6.74 -14.23
N VAL A 9 -20.44 5.70 -13.53
CA VAL A 9 -19.83 4.36 -13.55
C VAL A 9 -20.00 3.68 -14.90
N ASP A 10 -21.14 3.91 -15.60
CA ASP A 10 -21.41 3.32 -16.92
C ASP A 10 -20.48 3.88 -18.03
N TYR A 11 -19.86 5.05 -17.80
CA TYR A 11 -18.88 5.62 -18.73
C TYR A 11 -17.47 5.05 -18.58
N ILE A 12 -17.17 4.40 -17.46
CA ILE A 12 -15.86 3.77 -17.25
C ILE A 12 -15.96 2.33 -17.73
N SER A 13 -15.43 2.05 -18.91
CA SER A 13 -15.47 0.70 -19.46
C SER A 13 -14.64 -0.27 -18.58
N GLU A 14 -15.13 -1.50 -18.44
CA GLU A 14 -14.48 -2.57 -17.65
C GLU A 14 -12.99 -2.78 -18.01
N PRO A 15 -12.57 -2.74 -19.30
CA PRO A 15 -11.16 -2.84 -19.66
C PRO A 15 -10.29 -1.68 -19.14
N VAL A 16 -10.80 -0.46 -19.12
CA VAL A 16 -10.09 0.72 -18.60
C VAL A 16 -9.87 0.56 -17.09
N MET A 17 -10.87 0.06 -16.37
CA MET A 17 -10.75 -0.24 -14.94
C MET A 17 -9.72 -1.31 -14.67
N GLY A 18 -9.77 -2.41 -15.41
CA GLY A 18 -8.79 -3.49 -15.30
C GLY A 18 -7.37 -3.01 -15.56
N GLY A 19 -7.17 -2.16 -16.57
CA GLY A 19 -5.88 -1.54 -16.86
C GLY A 19 -5.39 -0.63 -15.74
N PHE A 20 -6.25 0.23 -15.20
CA PHE A 20 -5.92 1.11 -14.08
C PHE A 20 -5.48 0.32 -12.83
N ILE A 21 -6.30 -0.64 -12.41
CA ILE A 21 -5.98 -1.49 -11.24
C ILE A 21 -4.67 -2.23 -11.45
N SER A 22 -4.45 -2.80 -12.64
CA SER A 22 -3.22 -3.51 -12.96
C SER A 22 -2.00 -2.58 -12.91
N GLY A 23 -2.13 -1.36 -13.40
CA GLY A 23 -1.08 -0.34 -13.33
C GLY A 23 -0.73 0.03 -11.89
N VAL A 24 -1.73 0.32 -11.06
CA VAL A 24 -1.54 0.62 -9.63
C VAL A 24 -0.91 -0.56 -8.88
N CYS A 25 -1.36 -1.79 -9.15
CA CYS A 25 -0.75 -2.98 -8.55
C CYS A 25 0.72 -3.13 -8.94
N CYS A 26 1.05 -2.91 -10.20
CA CYS A 26 2.43 -2.95 -10.69
C CYS A 26 3.31 -1.90 -10.00
N GLU A 27 2.82 -0.67 -9.90
CA GLU A 27 3.49 0.42 -9.20
C GLU A 27 3.75 0.07 -7.73
N ILE A 28 2.74 -0.42 -7.01
CA ILE A 28 2.88 -0.84 -5.62
C ILE A 28 3.92 -1.95 -5.48
N ILE A 29 3.93 -2.94 -6.36
CA ILE A 29 4.92 -4.02 -6.35
C ILE A 29 6.33 -3.44 -6.53
N LEU A 30 6.53 -2.56 -7.51
CA LEU A 30 7.83 -1.93 -7.76
C LEU A 30 8.30 -1.11 -6.56
N MET A 31 7.42 -0.42 -5.86
CA MET A 31 7.73 0.30 -4.62
C MET A 31 8.14 -0.63 -3.46
N GLN A 32 7.69 -1.86 -3.43
CA GLN A 32 8.02 -2.80 -2.34
C GLN A 32 9.33 -3.57 -2.59
N VAL A 33 9.76 -3.74 -3.86
CA VAL A 33 10.98 -4.49 -4.18
C VAL A 33 12.23 -3.92 -3.50
N PRO A 34 12.51 -2.60 -3.51
CA PRO A 34 13.65 -2.04 -2.80
C PRO A 34 13.65 -2.36 -1.30
N LYS A 35 12.47 -2.36 -0.66
CA LYS A 35 12.33 -2.73 0.77
C LYS A 35 12.74 -4.17 1.04
N LEU A 36 12.35 -5.10 0.15
CA LEU A 36 12.78 -6.49 0.27
C LEU A 36 14.28 -6.66 0.15
N LEU A 37 14.94 -5.75 -0.58
CA LEU A 37 16.40 -5.74 -0.75
C LEU A 37 17.15 -4.96 0.34
N GLY A 38 16.43 -4.31 1.25
CA GLY A 38 17.01 -3.53 2.35
C GLY A 38 17.24 -2.06 2.04
N SER A 39 16.70 -1.56 0.93
CA SER A 39 16.78 -0.15 0.56
C SER A 39 15.49 0.60 0.90
N ALA A 40 15.60 1.93 1.01
CA ALA A 40 14.43 2.78 1.19
C ALA A 40 13.51 2.71 -0.04
N THR A 41 12.22 2.93 0.20
CA THR A 41 11.23 3.01 -0.90
C THR A 41 11.52 4.25 -1.74
N GLY A 42 11.65 4.07 -3.04
CA GLY A 42 11.60 5.19 -3.98
C GLY A 42 10.17 5.70 -4.15
N THR A 43 10.04 6.97 -4.44
CA THR A 43 8.81 7.63 -4.87
C THR A 43 9.05 8.19 -6.26
N GLY A 44 8.03 8.26 -7.09
CA GLY A 44 8.16 8.81 -8.42
C GLY A 44 7.36 8.03 -9.46
N GLU A 45 7.58 8.35 -10.73
CA GLU A 45 6.94 7.67 -11.85
C GLU A 45 7.54 6.29 -12.12
N LEU A 46 6.90 5.49 -12.96
CA LEU A 46 7.25 4.10 -13.25
C LEU A 46 8.75 3.92 -13.59
N PHE A 47 9.32 4.82 -14.41
CA PHE A 47 10.73 4.73 -14.80
C PHE A 47 11.68 5.05 -13.65
N GLU A 48 11.32 5.98 -12.77
CA GLU A 48 12.08 6.29 -11.56
C GLU A 48 12.03 5.12 -10.59
N LEU A 49 10.86 4.48 -10.42
CA LEU A 49 10.69 3.30 -9.60
C LEU A 49 11.55 2.13 -10.10
N LEU A 50 11.61 1.92 -11.41
CA LEU A 50 12.53 0.94 -12.00
C LEU A 50 13.99 1.29 -11.69
N GLY A 51 14.38 2.56 -11.78
CA GLY A 51 15.69 3.02 -11.37
C GLY A 51 16.02 2.68 -9.92
N HIS A 52 15.08 2.95 -8.99
CA HIS A 52 15.23 2.60 -7.57
C HIS A 52 15.38 1.09 -7.34
N VAL A 53 14.69 0.24 -8.12
CA VAL A 53 14.84 -1.23 -8.05
C VAL A 53 16.25 -1.63 -8.50
N PHE A 54 16.76 -1.06 -9.61
CA PHE A 54 18.12 -1.35 -10.08
C PHE A 54 19.18 -0.88 -9.09
N ASP A 55 19.01 0.28 -8.47
CA ASP A 55 19.96 0.79 -7.48
C ASP A 55 19.92 -0.04 -6.18
N ALA A 56 18.74 -0.44 -5.74
CA ALA A 56 18.60 -1.36 -4.62
C ALA A 56 19.27 -2.72 -4.89
N ALA A 57 19.19 -3.21 -6.12
CA ALA A 57 19.84 -4.46 -6.52
C ALA A 57 21.37 -4.40 -6.51
N LYS A 58 21.97 -3.20 -6.57
CA LYS A 58 23.43 -3.02 -6.45
C LYS A 58 23.91 -3.08 -4.99
N VAL A 59 23.04 -2.73 -4.03
CA VAL A 59 23.35 -2.62 -2.60
C VAL A 59 22.41 -3.51 -1.79
N ILE A 60 22.45 -4.82 -2.06
CA ILE A 60 21.58 -5.78 -1.38
C ILE A 60 22.06 -5.99 0.05
N ASN A 61 21.16 -5.79 1.02
CA ASN A 61 21.35 -6.28 2.38
C ASN A 61 20.83 -7.73 2.46
N TRP A 62 21.74 -8.68 2.46
CA TRP A 62 21.41 -10.11 2.44
C TRP A 62 20.53 -10.58 3.62
N PRO A 63 20.76 -10.14 4.88
CA PRO A 63 19.87 -10.45 6.00
C PRO A 63 18.44 -9.94 5.77
N THR A 64 18.28 -8.70 5.30
CA THR A 64 16.97 -8.14 4.99
C THR A 64 16.30 -8.90 3.85
N ALA A 65 17.04 -9.21 2.79
CA ALA A 65 16.53 -9.97 1.65
C ALA A 65 16.06 -11.37 2.09
N ALA A 66 16.85 -12.07 2.91
CA ALA A 66 16.49 -13.39 3.43
C ALA A 66 15.20 -13.34 4.27
N LEU A 67 15.08 -12.36 5.16
CA LEU A 67 13.86 -12.15 5.97
C LEU A 67 12.66 -11.79 5.08
N GLY A 68 12.84 -10.88 4.13
CA GLY A 68 11.79 -10.42 3.24
C GLY A 68 11.26 -11.51 2.32
N PHE A 69 12.15 -12.17 1.59
CA PHE A 69 11.77 -13.28 0.69
C PHE A 69 11.29 -14.51 1.47
N GLY A 70 11.88 -14.80 2.65
CA GLY A 70 11.43 -15.86 3.54
C GLY A 70 9.98 -15.61 4.02
N THR A 71 9.69 -14.41 4.47
CA THR A 71 8.34 -14.00 4.85
C THR A 71 7.37 -14.11 3.68
N LEU A 72 7.75 -13.62 2.51
CA LEU A 72 6.94 -13.69 1.30
C LEU A 72 6.64 -15.16 0.91
N ALA A 73 7.64 -16.01 0.94
CA ALA A 73 7.47 -17.45 0.65
C ALA A 73 6.50 -18.11 1.64
N ILE A 74 6.64 -17.83 2.94
CA ILE A 74 5.72 -18.35 3.95
C ILE A 74 4.29 -17.86 3.69
N LEU A 75 4.09 -16.57 3.42
CA LEU A 75 2.77 -15.99 3.16
C LEU A 75 2.11 -16.53 1.89
N LEU A 76 2.89 -16.96 0.90
CA LEU A 76 2.37 -17.57 -0.33
C LEU A 76 2.06 -19.06 -0.19
N ILE A 77 2.89 -19.80 0.57
CA ILE A 77 2.81 -21.26 0.65
C ILE A 77 1.94 -21.72 1.82
N ALA A 78 2.12 -21.13 3.00
CA ALA A 78 1.49 -21.61 4.23
C ALA A 78 -0.06 -21.50 4.22
N PRO A 79 -0.69 -20.45 3.66
CA PRO A 79 -2.15 -20.41 3.56
C PRO A 79 -2.76 -21.49 2.69
N ARG A 80 -2.00 -22.01 1.71
CA ARG A 80 -2.46 -23.12 0.87
C ARG A 80 -2.57 -24.43 1.65
N LYS A 81 -1.67 -24.62 2.64
CA LYS A 81 -1.60 -25.84 3.44
C LYS A 81 -2.47 -25.75 4.70
N TRP A 82 -2.53 -24.56 5.30
CA TRP A 82 -3.31 -24.29 6.53
C TRP A 82 -4.12 -22.99 6.39
N PRO A 83 -5.24 -23.01 5.66
CA PRO A 83 -6.03 -21.80 5.35
C PRO A 83 -6.71 -21.17 6.55
N LYS A 84 -6.88 -21.89 7.67
CA LYS A 84 -7.52 -21.40 8.88
C LYS A 84 -6.60 -20.53 9.76
N VAL A 85 -5.30 -20.57 9.52
CA VAL A 85 -4.32 -19.81 10.30
C VAL A 85 -4.16 -18.41 9.71
N PRO A 86 -4.28 -17.35 10.49
CA PRO A 86 -4.05 -15.98 10.03
C PRO A 86 -2.54 -15.70 9.90
N TRP A 87 -1.93 -16.21 8.84
CA TRP A 87 -0.47 -16.17 8.64
C TRP A 87 0.13 -14.77 8.70
N VAL A 88 -0.62 -13.75 8.29
CA VAL A 88 -0.16 -12.36 8.39
C VAL A 88 0.09 -11.98 9.86
N LEU A 89 -0.84 -12.33 10.76
CA LEU A 89 -0.67 -12.07 12.20
C LEU A 89 0.50 -12.88 12.79
N VAL A 90 0.62 -14.14 12.38
CA VAL A 90 1.75 -15.00 12.81
C VAL A 90 3.08 -14.36 12.41
N MET A 91 3.20 -13.90 11.15
CA MET A 91 4.43 -13.26 10.67
C MET A 91 4.69 -11.91 11.34
N MET A 92 3.65 -11.14 11.68
CA MET A 92 3.81 -9.91 12.46
C MET A 92 4.39 -10.20 13.86
N VAL A 93 3.85 -11.21 14.55
CA VAL A 93 4.34 -11.59 15.89
C VAL A 93 5.78 -12.13 15.80
N LEU A 94 6.07 -13.01 14.84
CA LEU A 94 7.41 -13.53 14.63
C LEU A 94 8.41 -12.42 14.28
N GLY A 95 8.04 -11.48 13.42
CA GLY A 95 8.86 -10.33 13.08
C GLY A 95 9.12 -9.43 14.29
N GLY A 96 8.11 -9.20 15.13
CA GLY A 96 8.26 -8.46 16.39
C GLY A 96 9.19 -9.17 17.39
N LEU A 97 9.07 -10.48 17.53
CA LEU A 97 9.96 -11.29 18.38
C LEU A 97 11.39 -11.27 17.85
N LEU A 98 11.59 -11.44 16.55
CA LEU A 98 12.92 -11.33 15.94
C LEU A 98 13.53 -9.94 16.18
N GLY A 99 12.74 -8.87 16.02
CA GLY A 99 13.21 -7.51 16.31
C GLY A 99 13.53 -7.26 17.78
N ALA A 100 12.91 -8.01 18.71
CA ALA A 100 13.16 -7.87 20.14
C ALA A 100 14.36 -8.70 20.62
N PHE A 101 14.63 -9.85 20.01
CA PHE A 101 15.61 -10.81 20.52
C PHE A 101 16.84 -11.01 19.62
N ALA A 102 16.75 -10.68 18.35
CA ALA A 102 17.87 -10.79 17.41
C ALA A 102 18.53 -9.41 17.20
N PRO A 103 19.86 -9.36 17.04
CA PRO A 103 20.60 -8.12 16.78
C PRO A 103 20.45 -7.69 15.32
N LEU A 104 19.21 -7.41 14.90
CA LEU A 104 18.89 -7.08 13.51
C LEU A 104 19.52 -5.75 13.06
N ASP A 105 19.70 -4.80 14.00
CA ASP A 105 20.39 -3.54 13.74
C ASP A 105 21.86 -3.78 13.35
N ASP A 106 22.55 -4.71 14.03
CA ASP A 106 23.93 -5.07 13.73
C ASP A 106 24.07 -5.71 12.34
N TRP A 107 23.00 -6.33 11.86
CA TRP A 107 22.94 -6.92 10.51
C TRP A 107 22.51 -5.92 9.44
N GLY A 108 22.27 -4.67 9.83
CA GLY A 108 21.86 -3.59 8.93
C GLY A 108 20.41 -3.73 8.46
N VAL A 109 19.57 -4.48 9.18
CA VAL A 109 18.15 -4.58 8.91
C VAL A 109 17.46 -3.33 9.48
N ALA A 110 16.78 -2.56 8.63
CA ALA A 110 16.06 -1.39 9.07
C ALA A 110 14.89 -1.77 9.99
N LEU A 111 14.97 -1.38 11.25
CA LEU A 111 13.90 -1.57 12.22
C LEU A 111 12.95 -0.37 12.22
N LEU A 112 11.71 -0.62 12.65
CA LEU A 112 10.75 0.44 12.85
C LEU A 112 11.25 1.38 13.95
N ALA A 113 11.23 2.68 13.70
CA ALA A 113 11.57 3.67 14.71
C ALA A 113 10.66 3.53 15.95
N ALA A 114 11.16 3.97 17.11
CA ALA A 114 10.40 3.90 18.35
C ALA A 114 9.04 4.57 18.20
N VAL A 115 7.98 3.79 18.34
CA VAL A 115 6.60 4.29 18.28
C VAL A 115 6.32 5.07 19.57
N PRO A 116 5.85 6.33 19.48
CA PRO A 116 5.50 7.09 20.67
C PRO A 116 4.45 6.35 21.52
N ARG A 117 4.71 6.24 22.81
CA ARG A 117 3.79 5.59 23.73
C ARG A 117 2.62 6.52 24.06
N GLY A 118 1.42 5.99 24.07
CA GLY A 118 0.21 6.70 24.48
C GLY A 118 -0.79 6.90 23.34
N LEU A 119 -1.92 7.49 23.68
CA LEU A 119 -2.93 7.87 22.72
C LEU A 119 -2.49 9.13 21.96
N PRO A 120 -2.84 9.25 20.68
CA PRO A 120 -2.56 10.46 19.92
C PRO A 120 -3.24 11.66 20.60
N LYS A 121 -2.51 12.76 20.73
CA LYS A 121 -3.08 14.01 21.24
C LYS A 121 -4.10 14.53 20.23
N VAL A 122 -5.28 14.90 20.71
CA VAL A 122 -6.26 15.60 19.89
C VAL A 122 -5.73 17.02 19.65
N VAL A 123 -5.30 17.26 18.42
CA VAL A 123 -4.83 18.58 17.99
C VAL A 123 -5.85 19.11 16.99
N LEU A 124 -6.46 20.24 17.31
CA LEU A 124 -7.30 20.96 16.35
C LEU A 124 -6.37 21.66 15.35
N PRO A 125 -6.54 21.43 14.05
CA PRO A 125 -5.75 22.14 13.06
C PRO A 125 -6.07 23.64 13.10
N ASP A 126 -5.03 24.46 13.03
CA ASP A 126 -5.18 25.90 12.89
C ASP A 126 -5.63 26.23 11.46
N LEU A 127 -6.92 26.40 11.29
CA LEU A 127 -7.54 26.71 10.00
C LEU A 127 -7.20 28.11 9.49
N THR A 128 -6.73 29.00 10.39
CA THR A 128 -6.39 30.38 10.02
C THR A 128 -5.02 30.47 9.32
N ALA A 129 -4.14 29.53 9.60
CA ALA A 129 -2.80 29.45 9.01
C ALA A 129 -2.77 28.77 7.62
N LEU A 130 -3.84 28.09 7.23
CA LEU A 130 -3.92 27.37 5.95
C LEU A 130 -4.47 28.29 4.85
N PRO A 131 -3.70 28.59 3.80
CA PRO A 131 -4.25 29.28 2.63
C PRO A 131 -5.28 28.37 1.97
N PHE A 132 -6.54 28.76 2.04
CA PHE A 132 -7.69 27.98 1.59
C PHE A 132 -7.54 27.45 0.15
N THR A 133 -7.01 28.27 -0.74
CA THR A 133 -6.73 27.90 -2.14
C THR A 133 -5.73 26.75 -2.26
N LYS A 134 -4.62 26.75 -1.50
CA LYS A 134 -3.64 25.68 -1.51
C LYS A 134 -4.23 24.36 -0.94
N ALA A 135 -5.02 24.48 0.13
CA ALA A 135 -5.72 23.33 0.70
C ALA A 135 -6.70 22.73 -0.31
N LEU A 136 -7.50 23.56 -1.00
CA LEU A 136 -8.46 23.10 -2.00
C LEU A 136 -7.78 22.40 -3.18
N VAL A 137 -6.72 23.01 -3.74
CA VAL A 137 -5.95 22.45 -4.86
C VAL A 137 -5.30 21.11 -4.49
N ALA A 138 -4.82 20.96 -3.24
CA ALA A 138 -4.24 19.71 -2.78
C ALA A 138 -5.29 18.63 -2.45
N THR A 139 -6.45 19.03 -1.94
CA THR A 139 -7.48 18.08 -1.47
C THR A 139 -8.35 17.55 -2.61
N LEU A 140 -8.61 18.38 -3.63
CA LEU A 140 -9.51 18.00 -4.72
C LEU A 140 -9.06 16.76 -5.50
N PRO A 141 -7.78 16.64 -5.93
CA PRO A 141 -7.28 15.43 -6.59
C PRO A 141 -7.37 14.21 -5.69
N VAL A 142 -7.01 14.35 -4.40
CA VAL A 142 -7.08 13.24 -3.43
C VAL A 142 -8.52 12.77 -3.25
N ALA A 143 -9.47 13.70 -3.10
CA ALA A 143 -10.89 13.36 -3.00
C ALA A 143 -11.41 12.66 -4.28
N ALA A 144 -10.99 13.12 -5.45
CA ALA A 144 -11.36 12.49 -6.72
C ALA A 144 -10.83 11.05 -6.84
N VAL A 145 -9.56 10.82 -6.43
CA VAL A 145 -8.97 9.47 -6.43
C VAL A 145 -9.70 8.56 -5.44
N ILE A 146 -9.96 9.01 -4.21
CA ILE A 146 -10.69 8.22 -3.20
C ILE A 146 -12.09 7.86 -3.69
N LEU A 147 -12.80 8.81 -4.30
CA LEU A 147 -14.12 8.54 -4.89
C LEU A 147 -14.04 7.51 -6.02
N ALA A 148 -13.07 7.65 -6.92
CA ALA A 148 -12.84 6.69 -7.99
C ALA A 148 -12.56 5.30 -7.43
N GLU A 149 -11.61 5.16 -6.51
CA GLU A 149 -11.27 3.87 -5.86
C GLU A 149 -12.46 3.24 -5.15
N THR A 150 -13.25 4.04 -4.43
CA THR A 150 -14.44 3.56 -3.70
C THR A 150 -15.50 3.05 -4.68
N LEU A 151 -15.77 3.79 -5.76
CA LEU A 151 -16.70 3.38 -6.81
C LEU A 151 -16.21 2.11 -7.53
N LEU A 152 -14.91 2.02 -7.80
CA LEU A 152 -14.28 0.86 -8.41
C LEU A 152 -14.41 -0.39 -7.53
N ALA A 153 -14.05 -0.29 -6.26
CA ALA A 153 -14.16 -1.38 -5.30
C ALA A 153 -15.61 -1.85 -5.12
N SER A 154 -16.54 -0.89 -5.06
CA SER A 154 -17.97 -1.17 -4.93
C SER A 154 -18.53 -1.86 -6.18
N SER A 155 -18.21 -1.36 -7.38
CA SER A 155 -18.67 -1.94 -8.63
C SER A 155 -18.07 -3.32 -8.88
N GLY A 156 -16.79 -3.53 -8.62
CA GLY A 156 -16.16 -4.84 -8.73
C GLY A 156 -16.78 -5.88 -7.79
N THR A 157 -17.12 -5.45 -6.56
CA THR A 157 -17.79 -6.32 -5.59
C THR A 157 -19.25 -6.61 -5.99
N ALA A 158 -19.97 -5.61 -6.48
CA ALA A 158 -21.34 -5.74 -6.94
C ALA A 158 -21.43 -6.69 -8.14
N GLN A 159 -20.55 -6.53 -9.12
CA GLN A 159 -20.48 -7.39 -10.30
C GLN A 159 -20.17 -8.84 -9.95
N LYS A 160 -19.20 -9.07 -9.05
CA LYS A 160 -18.83 -10.41 -8.60
C LYS A 160 -19.98 -11.12 -7.87
N ASN A 161 -20.84 -10.39 -7.18
CA ASN A 161 -21.94 -10.94 -6.38
C ASN A 161 -23.32 -10.77 -7.05
N GLY A 162 -23.38 -10.21 -8.25
CA GLY A 162 -24.62 -10.00 -8.99
C GLY A 162 -25.56 -8.94 -8.41
N TYR A 163 -25.01 -7.98 -7.62
CA TYR A 163 -25.79 -6.88 -7.05
C TYR A 163 -25.85 -5.70 -8.02
N ARG A 164 -26.97 -4.96 -7.99
CA ARG A 164 -27.05 -3.62 -8.58
C ARG A 164 -26.70 -2.58 -7.51
N LEU A 165 -25.74 -1.71 -7.80
CA LEU A 165 -25.49 -0.56 -6.95
C LEU A 165 -26.67 0.42 -7.10
N ASN A 166 -27.35 0.71 -5.99
CA ASN A 166 -28.31 1.80 -5.91
C ASN A 166 -27.54 2.99 -5.32
N GLY A 167 -27.32 4.01 -6.15
CA GLY A 167 -26.69 5.28 -5.76
C GLY A 167 -27.66 6.22 -5.03
#